data_225af2e2c78d1a317122ca04a7f61f7c
#
_entry.id   225af2e2c78d1a317122ca04a7f61f7c
#
_cell.length_a   1.000
_cell.length_b   1.000
_cell.length_c   1.000
_cell.angle_alpha   90.00
_cell.angle_beta   90.00
_cell.angle_gamma   90.00
#
_symmetry.space_group_name_H-M   'P 1'
#
loop_
_entity.id
_entity.type
_entity.pdbx_description
1 polymer ?
#
loop_
_entity_poly.entity_id
_entity_poly.type
_entity_poly.pdbx_seq_one_letter_code
_entity_poly.pdbx_strand_id
1 'polypeptide(L)'
;MFAAHAGDNFIDQIMFMHDQGFRSIEDNGLVKRPLALQEEIGKTLTKLGMTMGVFVVDKGGNGANTLAAGKQEYIDIFLNGCRQAVEAAKRVNAKWITVVPGDFERNLPIGIQTGNVIEALRRGAEIFEPHGLIMVLEPLSDTPNLFLRNADQTHMICKSVKSPSCKILYDIYHMQKNEGNLITTMEKCWDEIAYIQIGDNPGRKEPTTGEINYRNLFKYIDSKGY
;
A
#
# COMPACT_ATOMS: atom_id res chain seq x y z
N MET A 1 -8.14 10.01 11.41
CA MET A 1 -8.95 10.18 10.19
C MET A 1 -10.00 11.29 10.38
N PHE A 2 -11.05 11.06 11.15
CA PHE A 2 -12.16 12.01 11.33
C PHE A 2 -12.28 12.52 12.76
N ALA A 3 -11.17 12.70 13.46
CA ALA A 3 -11.15 13.16 14.85
C ALA A 3 -11.86 14.51 15.06
N ALA A 4 -11.78 15.41 14.08
CA ALA A 4 -12.48 16.70 14.14
C ALA A 4 -14.02 16.56 14.15
N HIS A 5 -14.57 15.43 13.72
CA HIS A 5 -16.02 15.18 13.62
C HIS A 5 -16.52 14.14 14.62
N ALA A 6 -15.70 13.15 14.96
CA ALA A 6 -16.09 11.98 15.76
C ALA A 6 -15.22 11.80 17.03
N GLY A 7 -14.34 12.76 17.35
CA GLY A 7 -13.42 12.64 18.48
C GLY A 7 -12.25 11.68 18.23
N ASP A 8 -11.46 11.45 19.29
CA ASP A 8 -10.20 10.70 19.17
C ASP A 8 -10.39 9.16 19.19
N ASN A 9 -11.56 8.68 19.59
CA ASN A 9 -11.85 7.25 19.59
C ASN A 9 -11.93 6.72 18.15
N PHE A 10 -11.09 5.74 17.84
CA PHE A 10 -10.99 5.23 16.48
C PHE A 10 -12.25 4.47 16.03
N ILE A 11 -12.94 3.80 16.95
CA ILE A 11 -14.20 3.09 16.67
C ILE A 11 -15.31 4.08 16.32
N ASP A 12 -15.40 5.20 17.07
CA ASP A 12 -16.39 6.25 16.77
C ASP A 12 -16.13 6.88 15.40
N GLN A 13 -14.85 7.03 15.00
CA GLN A 13 -14.50 7.49 13.66
C GLN A 13 -14.93 6.50 12.57
N ILE A 14 -14.82 5.18 12.79
CA ILE A 14 -15.32 4.15 11.87
C ILE A 14 -16.84 4.24 11.73
N MET A 15 -17.56 4.37 12.84
CA MET A 15 -19.02 4.51 12.83
C MET A 15 -19.44 5.77 12.06
N PHE A 16 -18.77 6.89 12.32
CA PHE A 16 -19.01 8.13 11.60
C PHE A 16 -18.80 7.96 10.08
N MET A 17 -17.71 7.31 9.67
CA MET A 17 -17.46 7.04 8.25
C MET A 17 -18.58 6.20 7.62
N HIS A 18 -19.03 5.15 8.31
CA HIS A 18 -20.14 4.33 7.84
C HIS A 18 -21.41 5.17 7.64
N ASP A 19 -21.74 6.04 8.58
CA ASP A 19 -22.92 6.92 8.53
C ASP A 19 -22.83 7.95 7.39
N GLN A 20 -21.59 8.35 7.03
CA GLN A 20 -21.34 9.18 5.84
C GLN A 20 -21.36 8.40 4.51
N GLY A 21 -21.61 7.09 4.54
CA GLY A 21 -21.74 6.26 3.35
C GLY A 21 -20.47 5.53 2.91
N PHE A 22 -19.35 5.65 3.64
CA PHE A 22 -18.14 4.87 3.33
C PHE A 22 -18.36 3.38 3.62
N ARG A 23 -17.72 2.52 2.81
CA ARG A 23 -17.82 1.06 2.94
C ARG A 23 -16.49 0.38 3.19
N SER A 24 -15.41 1.16 3.26
CA SER A 24 -14.07 0.67 3.61
C SER A 24 -13.28 1.73 4.35
N ILE A 25 -12.24 1.29 5.06
CA ILE A 25 -11.24 2.16 5.69
C ILE A 25 -9.84 1.68 5.36
N GLU A 26 -8.86 2.55 5.47
CA GLU A 26 -7.43 2.24 5.51
C GLU A 26 -6.86 2.63 6.86
N ASP A 27 -5.94 1.84 7.39
CA ASP A 27 -5.28 2.14 8.65
C ASP A 27 -3.79 1.80 8.60
N ASN A 28 -2.99 2.72 8.11
CA ASN A 28 -1.54 2.53 7.95
C ASN A 28 -0.81 2.17 9.27
N GLY A 29 -1.41 2.51 10.40
CA GLY A 29 -0.87 2.23 11.74
C GLY A 29 -1.40 0.96 12.40
N LEU A 30 -2.22 0.16 11.74
CA LEU A 30 -2.94 -0.98 12.34
C LEU A 30 -2.03 -1.90 13.17
N VAL A 31 -0.88 -2.29 12.62
CA VAL A 31 0.05 -3.25 13.28
C VAL A 31 0.56 -2.70 14.63
N LYS A 32 0.65 -1.38 14.77
CA LYS A 32 1.13 -0.71 16.00
C LYS A 32 0.03 -0.50 17.04
N ARG A 33 -1.23 -0.72 16.68
CA ARG A 33 -2.33 -0.59 17.62
C ARG A 33 -2.33 -1.75 18.63
N PRO A 34 -2.81 -1.54 19.86
CA PRO A 34 -3.01 -2.62 20.83
C PRO A 34 -3.87 -3.74 20.22
N LEU A 35 -3.55 -5.00 20.54
CA LEU A 35 -4.26 -6.18 19.98
C LEU A 35 -5.77 -6.10 20.23
N ALA A 36 -6.19 -5.71 21.44
CA ALA A 36 -7.61 -5.54 21.76
C ALA A 36 -8.33 -4.55 20.83
N LEU A 37 -7.64 -3.45 20.45
CA LEU A 37 -8.21 -2.48 19.53
C LEU A 37 -8.26 -3.02 18.09
N GLN A 38 -7.24 -3.80 17.64
CA GLN A 38 -7.30 -4.46 16.33
C GLN A 38 -8.50 -5.42 16.24
N GLU A 39 -8.76 -6.19 17.28
CA GLU A 39 -9.93 -7.08 17.36
C GLU A 39 -11.26 -6.31 17.35
N GLU A 40 -11.32 -5.20 18.09
CA GLU A 40 -12.50 -4.33 18.12
C GLU A 40 -12.77 -3.68 16.76
N ILE A 41 -11.72 -3.21 16.07
CA ILE A 41 -11.81 -2.72 14.68
C ILE A 41 -12.41 -3.80 13.78
N GLY A 42 -11.87 -5.02 13.81
CA GLY A 42 -12.36 -6.12 12.98
C GLY A 42 -13.83 -6.46 13.24
N LYS A 43 -14.23 -6.55 14.51
CA LYS A 43 -15.64 -6.76 14.91
C LYS A 43 -16.55 -5.64 14.42
N THR A 44 -16.09 -4.39 14.57
CA THR A 44 -16.86 -3.20 14.15
C THR A 44 -17.03 -3.17 12.63
N LEU A 45 -15.98 -3.39 11.86
CA LEU A 45 -16.05 -3.45 10.40
C LEU A 45 -17.00 -4.55 9.93
N THR A 46 -16.91 -5.75 10.51
CA THR A 46 -17.82 -6.87 10.21
C THR A 46 -19.28 -6.52 10.50
N LYS A 47 -19.55 -5.94 11.68
CA LYS A 47 -20.91 -5.51 12.09
C LYS A 47 -21.50 -4.48 11.14
N LEU A 48 -20.68 -3.57 10.63
CA LEU A 48 -21.11 -2.48 9.74
C LEU A 48 -21.10 -2.87 8.25
N GLY A 49 -20.66 -4.08 7.89
CA GLY A 49 -20.49 -4.49 6.50
C GLY A 49 -19.41 -3.67 5.77
N MET A 50 -18.43 -3.17 6.51
CA MET A 50 -17.28 -2.45 5.97
C MET A 50 -16.09 -3.37 5.80
N THR A 51 -15.16 -3.00 4.90
CA THR A 51 -13.92 -3.74 4.67
C THR A 51 -12.70 -2.95 5.15
N MET A 52 -11.66 -3.66 5.61
CA MET A 52 -10.33 -3.10 5.74
C MET A 52 -9.67 -3.08 4.35
N GLY A 53 -9.25 -1.91 3.90
CA GLY A 53 -8.38 -1.74 2.75
C GLY A 53 -6.93 -2.09 3.09
N VAL A 54 -5.98 -1.21 2.78
CA VAL A 54 -4.58 -1.44 3.12
C VAL A 54 -4.21 -1.00 4.52
N PHE A 55 -3.22 -1.66 5.07
CA PHE A 55 -2.36 -1.20 6.15
C PHE A 55 -0.90 -1.51 5.80
N VAL A 56 0.07 -0.95 6.52
CA VAL A 56 1.49 -1.00 6.13
C VAL A 56 2.23 -2.08 6.92
N VAL A 57 3.09 -2.85 6.25
CA VAL A 57 4.09 -3.70 6.92
C VAL A 57 5.02 -2.82 7.75
N ASP A 58 5.11 -3.08 9.05
CA ASP A 58 6.04 -2.32 9.90
C ASP A 58 7.47 -2.85 9.76
N LYS A 59 8.33 -2.01 9.21
CA LYS A 59 9.78 -2.22 9.14
C LYS A 59 10.56 -1.00 9.65
N GLY A 60 9.91 -0.15 10.46
CA GLY A 60 10.52 1.04 11.05
C GLY A 60 10.27 2.34 10.29
N GLY A 61 9.45 2.32 9.23
CA GLY A 61 9.08 3.49 8.40
C GLY A 61 9.43 3.32 6.93
N ASN A 62 8.93 4.22 6.08
CA ASN A 62 8.99 4.07 4.63
C ASN A 62 10.44 4.01 4.09
N GLY A 63 11.35 4.85 4.58
CA GLY A 63 12.76 4.86 4.17
C GLY A 63 13.65 3.88 4.94
N ALA A 64 13.25 3.48 6.15
CA ALA A 64 14.09 2.71 7.07
C ALA A 64 14.28 1.26 6.62
N ASN A 65 15.35 0.62 7.14
CA ASN A 65 15.66 -0.79 6.94
C ASN A 65 15.48 -1.22 5.48
N THR A 66 16.15 -0.46 4.59
CA THR A 66 15.93 -0.56 3.14
C THR A 66 16.30 -1.94 2.60
N LEU A 67 15.37 -2.54 1.88
CA LEU A 67 15.59 -3.82 1.18
C LEU A 67 16.63 -3.69 0.07
N ALA A 68 16.78 -2.47 -0.48
CA ALA A 68 17.76 -2.17 -1.53
C ALA A 68 19.21 -2.41 -1.08
N ALA A 69 19.50 -2.26 0.21
CA ALA A 69 20.84 -2.54 0.76
C ALA A 69 21.23 -4.02 0.76
N GLY A 70 20.27 -4.94 0.68
CA GLY A 70 20.52 -6.40 0.74
C GLY A 70 21.08 -6.90 2.08
N LYS A 71 20.98 -6.10 3.15
CA LYS A 71 21.47 -6.50 4.47
C LYS A 71 20.52 -7.49 5.12
N GLN A 72 21.05 -8.62 5.58
CA GLN A 72 20.27 -9.69 6.19
C GLN A 72 19.43 -9.19 7.38
N GLU A 73 19.97 -8.32 8.22
CA GLU A 73 19.24 -7.74 9.35
C GLU A 73 17.96 -6.96 8.90
N TYR A 74 18.03 -6.24 7.79
CA TYR A 74 16.87 -5.48 7.26
C TYR A 74 15.84 -6.41 6.64
N ILE A 75 16.31 -7.47 5.98
CA ILE A 75 15.45 -8.51 5.45
C ILE A 75 14.72 -9.21 6.60
N ASP A 76 15.41 -9.55 7.69
CA ASP A 76 14.82 -10.22 8.85
C ASP A 76 13.76 -9.34 9.54
N ILE A 77 14.01 -8.03 9.67
CA ILE A 77 13.03 -7.06 10.16
C ILE A 77 11.79 -7.04 9.24
N PHE A 78 11.97 -6.99 7.94
CA PHE A 78 10.88 -7.01 6.96
C PHE A 78 10.07 -8.30 7.05
N LEU A 79 10.71 -9.46 7.05
CA LEU A 79 10.03 -10.75 7.15
C LEU A 79 9.29 -10.94 8.48
N ASN A 80 9.84 -10.42 9.57
CA ASN A 80 9.13 -10.38 10.85
C ASN A 80 7.89 -9.48 10.77
N GLY A 81 8.02 -8.31 10.14
CA GLY A 81 6.89 -7.42 9.84
C GLY A 81 5.81 -8.10 9.00
N CYS A 82 6.18 -8.90 8.00
CA CYS A 82 5.25 -9.70 7.20
C CYS A 82 4.47 -10.71 8.08
N ARG A 83 5.14 -11.42 8.98
CA ARG A 83 4.46 -12.36 9.91
C ARG A 83 3.49 -11.64 10.84
N GLN A 84 3.88 -10.48 11.38
CA GLN A 84 2.99 -9.65 12.20
C GLN A 84 1.79 -9.14 11.38
N ALA A 85 2.00 -8.77 10.12
CA ALA A 85 0.95 -8.33 9.22
C ALA A 85 -0.06 -9.45 8.92
N VAL A 86 0.37 -10.71 8.79
CA VAL A 86 -0.54 -11.88 8.67
C VAL A 86 -1.49 -11.96 9.86
N GLU A 87 -0.97 -11.83 11.08
CA GLU A 87 -1.81 -11.89 12.28
C GLU A 87 -2.75 -10.69 12.40
N ALA A 88 -2.30 -9.50 12.04
CA ALA A 88 -3.17 -8.30 11.99
C ALA A 88 -4.26 -8.44 10.93
N ALA A 89 -3.92 -8.93 9.72
CA ALA A 89 -4.87 -9.16 8.64
C ALA A 89 -6.00 -10.11 9.04
N LYS A 90 -5.69 -11.20 9.76
CA LYS A 90 -6.70 -12.14 10.30
C LYS A 90 -7.70 -11.45 11.23
N ARG A 91 -7.24 -10.52 12.10
CA ARG A 91 -8.11 -9.82 13.06
C ARG A 91 -9.11 -8.90 12.38
N VAL A 92 -8.72 -8.26 11.27
CA VAL A 92 -9.55 -7.26 10.57
C VAL A 92 -10.07 -7.73 9.22
N ASN A 93 -9.85 -9.01 8.86
CA ASN A 93 -10.20 -9.60 7.57
C ASN A 93 -9.69 -8.78 6.38
N ALA A 94 -8.42 -8.32 6.47
CA ALA A 94 -7.78 -7.58 5.40
C ALA A 94 -7.19 -8.53 4.35
N LYS A 95 -7.05 -8.03 3.11
CA LYS A 95 -6.48 -8.77 1.99
C LYS A 95 -5.19 -8.13 1.48
N TRP A 96 -5.07 -6.82 1.55
CA TRP A 96 -3.96 -6.06 0.97
C TRP A 96 -3.11 -5.41 2.04
N ILE A 97 -1.80 -5.47 1.88
CA ILE A 97 -0.82 -4.90 2.81
C ILE A 97 0.21 -4.09 2.03
N THR A 98 0.33 -2.81 2.34
CA THR A 98 1.29 -1.91 1.68
C THR A 98 2.72 -2.26 2.08
N VAL A 99 3.60 -2.34 1.09
CA VAL A 99 5.03 -2.51 1.26
C VAL A 99 5.78 -1.40 0.53
N VAL A 100 6.63 -0.67 1.27
CA VAL A 100 7.57 0.31 0.72
C VAL A 100 8.98 -0.25 0.91
N PRO A 101 9.76 -0.53 -0.15
CA PRO A 101 11.06 -1.19 -0.05
C PRO A 101 12.10 -0.45 0.80
N GLY A 102 11.98 0.85 0.95
CA GLY A 102 12.90 1.68 1.70
C GLY A 102 13.64 2.68 0.83
N ASP A 103 14.65 3.31 1.42
CA ASP A 103 15.49 4.25 0.70
C ASP A 103 16.42 3.53 -0.29
N PHE A 104 16.84 4.26 -1.27
CA PHE A 104 17.86 3.86 -2.20
C PHE A 104 19.26 3.86 -1.52
N GLU A 105 20.10 2.86 -1.80
CA GLU A 105 21.44 2.70 -1.22
C GLU A 105 22.50 3.28 -2.17
N ARG A 106 23.02 4.48 -1.84
CA ARG A 106 23.91 5.24 -2.72
C ARG A 106 25.21 4.53 -3.10
N ASN A 107 25.68 3.60 -2.27
CA ASN A 107 26.94 2.91 -2.48
C ASN A 107 26.80 1.64 -3.33
N LEU A 108 25.58 1.29 -3.77
CA LEU A 108 25.32 0.11 -4.58
C LEU A 108 24.79 0.49 -5.98
N PRO A 109 25.23 -0.20 -7.03
CA PRO A 109 24.64 -0.08 -8.36
C PRO A 109 23.13 -0.40 -8.33
N ILE A 110 22.34 0.33 -9.13
CA ILE A 110 20.88 0.20 -9.12
C ILE A 110 20.39 -1.23 -9.45
N GLY A 111 21.11 -1.94 -10.33
CA GLY A 111 20.78 -3.34 -10.64
C GLY A 111 20.94 -4.28 -9.44
N ILE A 112 21.97 -4.06 -8.62
CA ILE A 112 22.16 -4.84 -7.38
C ILE A 112 21.05 -4.53 -6.39
N GLN A 113 20.70 -3.26 -6.19
CA GLN A 113 19.59 -2.85 -5.34
C GLN A 113 18.28 -3.48 -5.78
N THR A 114 18.00 -3.46 -7.07
CA THR A 114 16.80 -4.09 -7.64
C THR A 114 16.75 -5.59 -7.39
N GLY A 115 17.87 -6.29 -7.57
CA GLY A 115 18.00 -7.71 -7.26
C GLY A 115 17.73 -8.01 -5.78
N ASN A 116 18.31 -7.20 -4.87
CA ASN A 116 18.10 -7.32 -3.43
C ASN A 116 16.62 -7.15 -3.05
N VAL A 117 15.95 -6.15 -3.62
CA VAL A 117 14.52 -5.88 -3.39
C VAL A 117 13.68 -7.06 -3.88
N ILE A 118 13.90 -7.56 -5.10
CA ILE A 118 13.17 -8.68 -5.68
C ILE A 118 13.30 -9.93 -4.78
N GLU A 119 14.50 -10.23 -4.32
CA GLU A 119 14.76 -11.40 -3.47
C GLU A 119 14.04 -11.27 -2.11
N ALA A 120 14.12 -10.11 -1.46
CA ALA A 120 13.41 -9.87 -0.20
C ALA A 120 11.89 -10.00 -0.37
N LEU A 121 11.34 -9.46 -1.46
CA LEU A 121 9.90 -9.53 -1.74
C LEU A 121 9.44 -10.95 -2.06
N ARG A 122 10.25 -11.79 -2.72
CA ARG A 122 9.93 -13.23 -2.90
C ARG A 122 9.76 -13.91 -1.56
N ARG A 123 10.69 -13.72 -0.64
CA ARG A 123 10.62 -14.28 0.72
C ARG A 123 9.40 -13.75 1.50
N GLY A 124 9.04 -12.48 1.30
CA GLY A 124 7.80 -11.91 1.86
C GLY A 124 6.55 -12.53 1.25
N ALA A 125 6.54 -12.76 -0.06
CA ALA A 125 5.42 -13.40 -0.77
C ALA A 125 5.17 -14.84 -0.28
N GLU A 126 6.23 -15.62 -0.03
CA GLU A 126 6.13 -16.97 0.55
C GLU A 126 5.40 -16.99 1.90
N ILE A 127 5.50 -15.90 2.68
CA ILE A 127 4.77 -15.74 3.93
C ILE A 127 3.28 -15.43 3.68
N PHE A 128 2.96 -14.65 2.65
CA PHE A 128 1.61 -14.18 2.39
C PHE A 128 0.75 -15.14 1.57
N GLU A 129 1.36 -15.87 0.63
CA GLU A 129 0.65 -16.80 -0.28
C GLU A 129 -0.24 -17.82 0.46
N PRO A 130 0.22 -18.51 1.53
CA PRO A 130 -0.60 -19.48 2.23
C PRO A 130 -1.86 -18.89 2.88
N HIS A 131 -1.89 -17.57 3.04
CA HIS A 131 -2.99 -16.82 3.66
C HIS A 131 -3.86 -16.07 2.65
N GLY A 132 -3.55 -16.16 1.34
CA GLY A 132 -4.24 -15.40 0.30
C GLY A 132 -4.06 -13.88 0.41
N LEU A 133 -3.02 -13.44 1.14
CA LEU A 133 -2.70 -12.04 1.33
C LEU A 133 -1.84 -11.51 0.18
N ILE A 134 -1.99 -10.23 -0.14
CA ILE A 134 -1.28 -9.58 -1.24
C ILE A 134 -0.51 -8.38 -0.69
N MET A 135 0.83 -8.43 -0.77
CA MET A 135 1.60 -7.21 -0.61
C MET A 135 1.40 -6.35 -1.84
N VAL A 136 1.11 -5.09 -1.63
CA VAL A 136 0.95 -4.10 -2.69
C VAL A 136 2.06 -3.06 -2.55
N LEU A 137 2.93 -3.01 -3.56
CA LEU A 137 4.09 -2.13 -3.60
C LEU A 137 3.64 -0.72 -3.95
N GLU A 138 3.99 0.24 -3.13
CA GLU A 138 3.62 1.65 -3.33
C GLU A 138 4.83 2.47 -3.75
N PRO A 139 4.90 2.94 -5.01
CA PRO A 139 5.85 3.96 -5.42
C PRO A 139 5.43 5.32 -4.89
N LEU A 140 6.28 5.94 -4.06
CA LEU A 140 5.97 7.17 -3.35
C LEU A 140 6.69 8.39 -3.94
N SER A 141 6.09 9.57 -3.78
CA SER A 141 6.66 10.85 -4.16
C SER A 141 7.12 11.70 -2.96
N ASP A 142 7.02 11.17 -1.74
CA ASP A 142 7.20 11.95 -0.51
C ASP A 142 8.63 12.46 -0.35
N THR A 143 9.63 11.61 -0.62
CA THR A 143 11.03 11.99 -0.57
C THR A 143 11.79 11.51 -1.79
N PRO A 144 12.85 12.24 -2.22
CA PRO A 144 13.68 11.83 -3.35
C PRO A 144 14.57 10.61 -3.04
N ASN A 145 14.72 10.24 -1.78
CA ASN A 145 15.60 9.14 -1.36
C ASN A 145 14.96 7.76 -1.50
N LEU A 146 13.65 7.66 -1.66
CA LEU A 146 12.97 6.38 -1.78
C LEU A 146 13.42 5.63 -3.04
N PHE A 147 13.70 4.34 -2.88
CA PHE A 147 14.11 3.45 -3.97
C PHE A 147 13.02 3.30 -5.02
N LEU A 148 11.78 3.08 -4.59
CA LEU A 148 10.64 2.84 -5.48
C LEU A 148 9.86 4.13 -5.72
N ARG A 149 9.80 4.58 -6.99
CA ARG A 149 9.19 5.86 -7.33
C ARG A 149 8.27 5.86 -8.54
N ASN A 150 8.41 4.89 -9.46
CA ASN A 150 7.75 4.91 -10.75
C ASN A 150 6.93 3.63 -10.96
N ALA A 151 5.82 3.75 -11.70
CA ALA A 151 4.96 2.62 -12.04
C ALA A 151 5.70 1.55 -12.86
N ASP A 152 6.52 1.96 -13.82
CA ASP A 152 7.32 1.07 -14.69
C ASP A 152 8.33 0.23 -13.88
N GLN A 153 9.03 0.86 -12.93
CA GLN A 153 9.94 0.19 -12.01
C GLN A 153 9.19 -0.84 -11.15
N THR A 154 8.02 -0.45 -10.62
CA THR A 154 7.20 -1.30 -9.77
C THR A 154 6.67 -2.51 -10.55
N HIS A 155 6.19 -2.29 -11.77
CA HIS A 155 5.72 -3.33 -12.68
C HIS A 155 6.82 -4.36 -12.97
N MET A 156 8.02 -3.90 -13.34
CA MET A 156 9.17 -4.77 -13.57
C MET A 156 9.51 -5.62 -12.35
N ILE A 157 9.46 -5.03 -11.15
CA ILE A 157 9.72 -5.75 -9.89
C ILE A 157 8.64 -6.82 -9.64
N CYS A 158 7.34 -6.47 -9.74
CA CYS A 158 6.24 -7.43 -9.56
C CYS A 158 6.33 -8.58 -10.54
N LYS A 159 6.58 -8.30 -11.83
CA LYS A 159 6.80 -9.33 -12.88
C LYS A 159 8.01 -10.23 -12.57
N SER A 160 9.06 -9.68 -11.95
CA SER A 160 10.26 -10.44 -11.59
C SER A 160 10.09 -11.28 -10.33
N VAL A 161 9.29 -10.84 -9.37
CA VAL A 161 8.90 -11.63 -8.19
C VAL A 161 8.06 -12.82 -8.59
N LYS A 162 7.15 -12.67 -9.56
CA LYS A 162 6.28 -13.74 -10.13
C LYS A 162 5.36 -14.39 -9.10
N SER A 163 4.82 -13.61 -8.17
CA SER A 163 3.90 -14.11 -7.14
C SER A 163 2.55 -13.41 -7.26
N PRO A 164 1.42 -14.14 -7.05
CA PRO A 164 0.10 -13.51 -6.92
C PRO A 164 0.00 -12.65 -5.67
N SER A 165 0.90 -12.86 -4.70
CA SER A 165 0.98 -12.12 -3.44
C SER A 165 1.93 -10.91 -3.49
N CYS A 166 2.37 -10.49 -4.69
CA CYS A 166 3.18 -9.28 -4.87
C CYS A 166 2.67 -8.50 -6.07
N LYS A 167 1.99 -7.38 -5.82
CA LYS A 167 1.28 -6.58 -6.81
C LYS A 167 1.54 -5.08 -6.60
N ILE A 168 0.97 -4.25 -7.44
CA ILE A 168 1.10 -2.79 -7.41
C ILE A 168 -0.05 -2.18 -6.61
N LEU A 169 0.28 -1.26 -5.71
CA LEU A 169 -0.60 -0.20 -5.27
C LEU A 169 -0.36 1.02 -6.16
N TYR A 170 -1.34 1.38 -6.97
CA TYR A 170 -1.28 2.54 -7.85
C TYR A 170 -1.93 3.74 -7.17
N ASP A 171 -1.14 4.55 -6.45
CA ASP A 171 -1.62 5.83 -5.89
C ASP A 171 -1.56 6.90 -6.97
N ILE A 172 -2.73 7.36 -7.41
CA ILE A 172 -2.87 8.34 -8.50
C ILE A 172 -2.16 9.65 -8.17
N TYR A 173 -2.20 10.12 -6.91
CA TYR A 173 -1.48 11.33 -6.50
C TYR A 173 0.03 11.18 -6.66
N HIS A 174 0.59 10.09 -6.15
CA HIS A 174 2.03 9.85 -6.24
C HIS A 174 2.50 9.68 -7.68
N MET A 175 1.72 8.97 -8.51
CA MET A 175 2.05 8.78 -9.92
C MET A 175 1.93 10.08 -10.71
N GLN A 176 0.92 10.92 -10.45
CA GLN A 176 0.84 12.23 -11.07
C GLN A 176 2.06 13.08 -10.73
N LYS A 177 2.47 13.09 -9.47
CA LYS A 177 3.59 13.90 -8.99
C LYS A 177 4.95 13.44 -9.50
N ASN A 178 5.17 12.13 -9.67
CA ASN A 178 6.43 11.57 -10.10
C ASN A 178 6.60 11.53 -11.63
N GLU A 179 5.55 11.19 -12.38
CA GLU A 179 5.66 10.88 -13.81
C GLU A 179 4.47 11.37 -14.67
N GLY A 180 3.30 11.62 -14.11
CA GLY A 180 2.12 11.99 -14.90
C GLY A 180 1.67 10.90 -15.86
N ASN A 181 1.01 11.28 -16.97
CA ASN A 181 0.57 10.37 -18.04
C ASN A 181 -0.23 9.15 -17.52
N LEU A 182 -1.09 9.38 -16.51
CA LEU A 182 -1.70 8.40 -15.63
C LEU A 182 -2.38 7.22 -16.34
N ILE A 183 -3.23 7.50 -17.36
CA ILE A 183 -3.97 6.43 -18.06
C ILE A 183 -3.01 5.51 -18.80
N THR A 184 -2.03 6.06 -19.50
CA THR A 184 -1.06 5.27 -20.27
C THR A 184 -0.16 4.42 -19.38
N THR A 185 0.31 4.98 -18.26
CA THR A 185 1.14 4.24 -17.29
C THR A 185 0.33 3.16 -16.58
N MET A 186 -0.91 3.47 -16.20
CA MET A 186 -1.84 2.51 -15.60
C MET A 186 -2.15 1.36 -16.57
N GLU A 187 -2.36 1.64 -17.86
CA GLU A 187 -2.62 0.62 -18.88
C GLU A 187 -1.45 -0.37 -19.03
N LYS A 188 -0.22 0.14 -19.06
CA LYS A 188 0.99 -0.70 -19.14
C LYS A 188 1.18 -1.63 -17.94
N CYS A 189 0.72 -1.21 -16.76
CA CYS A 189 0.91 -1.94 -15.51
C CYS A 189 -0.35 -2.68 -15.05
N TRP A 190 -1.45 -2.62 -15.81
CA TRP A 190 -2.78 -3.05 -15.37
C TRP A 190 -2.83 -4.48 -14.84
N ASP A 191 -2.12 -5.40 -15.45
CA ASP A 191 -2.06 -6.81 -15.07
C ASP A 191 -1.41 -7.07 -13.71
N GLU A 192 -0.69 -6.09 -13.17
CA GLU A 192 -0.08 -6.16 -11.85
C GLU A 192 -0.74 -5.21 -10.81
N ILE A 193 -1.69 -4.36 -11.21
CA ILE A 193 -2.38 -3.47 -10.26
C ILE A 193 -3.42 -4.26 -9.47
N ALA A 194 -3.28 -4.30 -8.15
CA ALA A 194 -4.23 -4.93 -7.23
C ALA A 194 -4.93 -3.94 -6.29
N TYR A 195 -4.44 -2.71 -6.19
CA TYR A 195 -5.01 -1.67 -5.34
C TYR A 195 -4.82 -0.29 -5.95
N ILE A 196 -5.84 0.57 -5.85
CA ILE A 196 -5.78 1.95 -6.35
C ILE A 196 -6.09 2.89 -5.19
N GLN A 197 -5.23 3.89 -4.99
CA GLN A 197 -5.49 5.01 -4.09
C GLN A 197 -5.71 6.29 -4.88
N ILE A 198 -6.52 7.18 -4.32
CA ILE A 198 -6.92 8.44 -4.95
C ILE A 198 -6.56 9.62 -4.05
N GLY A 199 -6.09 10.69 -4.67
CA GLY A 199 -5.84 11.97 -4.07
C GLY A 199 -5.51 12.97 -5.18
N ASP A 200 -6.01 14.20 -5.11
CA ASP A 200 -5.78 15.17 -6.17
C ASP A 200 -4.45 15.91 -5.99
N ASN A 201 -3.84 16.30 -7.09
CA ASN A 201 -2.58 17.04 -7.13
C ASN A 201 -2.85 18.52 -7.47
N PRO A 202 -2.15 19.48 -6.85
CA PRO A 202 -0.99 19.34 -5.95
C PRO A 202 -1.35 19.19 -4.46
N GLY A 203 -2.59 19.41 -4.04
CA GLY A 203 -2.96 19.55 -2.64
C GLY A 203 -3.13 18.25 -1.86
N ARG A 204 -3.10 17.07 -2.52
CA ARG A 204 -3.42 15.75 -1.94
C ARG A 204 -4.76 15.76 -1.19
N LYS A 205 -5.77 16.35 -1.81
CA LYS A 205 -7.13 16.47 -1.30
C LYS A 205 -8.09 15.60 -2.11
N GLU A 206 -9.38 15.84 -1.92
CA GLU A 206 -10.45 15.12 -2.60
C GLU A 206 -10.37 15.26 -4.12
N PRO A 207 -10.81 14.25 -4.90
CA PRO A 207 -10.92 14.34 -6.35
C PRO A 207 -11.69 15.60 -6.80
N THR A 208 -11.24 16.23 -7.87
CA THR A 208 -11.79 17.48 -8.46
C THR A 208 -11.39 18.77 -7.74
N THR A 209 -10.51 18.70 -6.76
CA THR A 209 -9.98 19.92 -6.10
C THR A 209 -8.64 20.38 -6.68
N GLY A 210 -8.05 19.60 -7.59
CA GLY A 210 -6.76 19.87 -8.22
C GLY A 210 -6.79 19.76 -9.75
N GLU A 211 -5.71 19.25 -10.33
CA GLU A 211 -5.47 19.20 -11.78
C GLU A 211 -5.82 17.85 -12.43
N ILE A 212 -6.12 16.80 -11.65
CA ILE A 212 -6.32 15.45 -12.16
C ILE A 212 -7.73 15.30 -12.73
N ASN A 213 -7.84 14.78 -13.97
CA ASN A 213 -9.13 14.50 -14.56
C ASN A 213 -9.70 13.17 -14.07
N TYR A 214 -10.23 13.15 -12.84
CA TYR A 214 -10.80 11.96 -12.22
C TYR A 214 -12.00 11.37 -12.99
N ARG A 215 -12.76 12.19 -13.71
CA ARG A 215 -13.86 11.69 -14.54
C ARG A 215 -13.35 10.73 -15.63
N ASN A 216 -12.24 11.06 -16.29
CA ASN A 216 -11.66 10.20 -17.32
C ASN A 216 -10.97 8.99 -16.71
N LEU A 217 -10.29 9.16 -15.57
CA LEU A 217 -9.66 8.06 -14.86
C LEU A 217 -10.68 7.01 -14.40
N PHE A 218 -11.78 7.43 -13.77
CA PHE A 218 -12.80 6.49 -13.32
C PHE A 218 -13.48 5.76 -14.48
N LYS A 219 -13.74 6.44 -15.62
CA LYS A 219 -14.23 5.76 -16.82
C LYS A 219 -13.26 4.68 -17.32
N TYR A 220 -11.97 4.99 -17.29
CA TYR A 220 -10.94 4.01 -17.68
C TYR A 220 -10.90 2.83 -16.71
N ILE A 221 -10.83 3.08 -15.40
CA ILE A 221 -10.80 2.06 -14.34
C ILE A 221 -12.04 1.15 -14.42
N ASP A 222 -13.22 1.74 -14.55
CA ASP A 222 -14.49 1.02 -14.71
C ASP A 222 -14.50 0.14 -15.97
N SER A 223 -13.99 0.67 -17.10
CA SER A 223 -13.90 -0.08 -18.36
C SER A 223 -12.99 -1.31 -18.27
N LYS A 224 -12.10 -1.37 -17.28
CA LYS A 224 -11.22 -2.51 -17.00
C LYS A 224 -11.84 -3.54 -16.03
N GLY A 225 -13.02 -3.27 -15.50
CA GLY A 225 -13.72 -4.16 -14.57
C GLY A 225 -13.11 -4.21 -13.16
N TYR A 226 -12.49 -3.12 -12.75
CA TYR A 226 -11.90 -3.03 -11.39
C TYR A 226 -12.97 -3.09 -10.31
#